data_41ad046dc63f5d732f730a8e8e37d48c
#
_entry.id   41ad046dc63f5d732f730a8e8e37d48c
#
_cell.length_a   1.000
_cell.length_b   1.000
_cell.length_c   1.000
_cell.angle_alpha   90.00
_cell.angle_beta   90.00
_cell.angle_gamma   90.00
#
_symmetry.space_group_name_H-M   'P 1'
#
loop_
_entity.id
_entity.type
_entity.pdbx_description
1 polymer ?
#
loop_
_entity_poly.entity_id
_entity_poly.type
_entity_poly.pdbx_seq_one_letter_code
_entity_poly.pdbx_strand_id
1 'polypeptide(L)'
;MVQELTTPQPTPAVLTLAQTIREEIEAGKERAYLAMEQEKRLTYWNVGKHIKEHLLKNEGREDYASYVVAQLANELNLSRNILYESVKCYEEYPRIVHSNEQLTWSHIRVLLNVPESRTRKALEKKIISEKLTVLELKKLVKNDKNAAKNSQNPI
;
A
#
# COMPACT_ATOMS: atom_id res chain seq x y z
N MET A 1 -15.79 -55.44 8.42
CA MET A 1 -16.28 -54.33 9.25
C MET A 1 -15.17 -53.28 9.34
N VAL A 2 -15.38 -52.17 8.70
CA VAL A 2 -14.52 -51.03 8.86
C VAL A 2 -15.00 -50.33 10.13
N GLN A 3 -14.22 -50.35 11.22
CA GLN A 3 -14.48 -49.49 12.36
C GLN A 3 -14.21 -48.06 11.93
N GLU A 4 -15.26 -47.26 11.77
CA GLU A 4 -15.10 -45.81 11.72
C GLU A 4 -14.44 -45.38 13.03
N LEU A 5 -13.18 -44.95 12.96
CA LEU A 5 -12.51 -44.23 14.02
C LEU A 5 -13.24 -42.91 14.20
N THR A 6 -14.31 -42.88 14.97
CA THR A 6 -14.93 -41.64 15.40
C THR A 6 -13.91 -40.89 16.24
N THR A 7 -13.35 -39.84 15.69
CA THR A 7 -12.48 -38.92 16.41
C THR A 7 -13.28 -38.37 17.58
N PRO A 8 -12.81 -38.52 18.83
CA PRO A 8 -13.57 -38.02 19.96
C PRO A 8 -13.80 -36.52 19.86
N GLN A 9 -15.00 -36.07 20.17
CA GLN A 9 -15.34 -34.65 20.15
C GLN A 9 -14.42 -33.86 21.09
N PRO A 10 -13.96 -32.67 20.70
CA PRO A 10 -13.05 -31.90 21.54
C PRO A 10 -13.76 -31.41 22.82
N THR A 11 -13.03 -31.43 23.92
CA THR A 11 -13.50 -30.88 25.19
C THR A 11 -13.58 -29.35 25.12
N PRO A 12 -14.42 -28.71 25.99
CA PRO A 12 -14.46 -27.23 26.05
C PRO A 12 -13.08 -26.59 26.29
N ALA A 13 -12.23 -27.22 27.09
CA ALA A 13 -10.86 -26.74 27.33
C ALA A 13 -10.02 -26.76 26.05
N VAL A 14 -10.13 -27.79 25.23
CA VAL A 14 -9.43 -27.90 23.96
C VAL A 14 -9.95 -26.87 22.95
N LEU A 15 -11.25 -26.61 22.93
CA LEU A 15 -11.85 -25.57 22.07
C LEU A 15 -11.36 -24.19 22.45
N THR A 16 -11.24 -23.87 23.73
CA THR A 16 -10.69 -22.61 24.22
C THR A 16 -9.21 -22.48 23.84
N LEU A 17 -8.43 -23.54 24.02
CA LEU A 17 -7.02 -23.56 23.61
C LEU A 17 -6.87 -23.37 22.11
N ALA A 18 -7.69 -24.04 21.32
CA ALA A 18 -7.70 -23.89 19.86
C ALA A 18 -7.99 -22.44 19.43
N GLN A 19 -8.92 -21.77 20.10
CA GLN A 19 -9.22 -20.36 19.84
C GLN A 19 -8.02 -19.46 20.17
N THR A 20 -7.38 -19.66 21.32
CA THR A 20 -6.18 -18.91 21.71
C THR A 20 -5.05 -19.10 20.71
N ILE A 21 -4.82 -20.32 20.28
CA ILE A 21 -3.79 -20.64 19.26
C ILE A 21 -4.13 -19.99 17.93
N ARG A 22 -5.38 -20.03 17.50
CA ARG A 22 -5.83 -19.40 16.26
C ARG A 22 -5.59 -17.89 16.29
N GLU A 23 -5.92 -17.24 17.39
CA GLU A 23 -5.68 -15.80 17.57
C GLU A 23 -4.19 -15.45 17.51
N GLU A 24 -3.33 -16.27 18.12
CA GLU A 24 -1.87 -16.07 18.06
C GLU A 24 -1.33 -16.23 16.63
N ILE A 25 -1.82 -17.24 15.90
CA ILE A 25 -1.43 -17.45 14.49
C ILE A 25 -1.86 -16.26 13.62
N GLU A 26 -3.10 -15.80 13.77
CA GLU A 26 -3.61 -14.66 13.00
C GLU A 26 -2.87 -13.35 13.36
N ALA A 27 -2.58 -13.12 14.64
CA ALA A 27 -1.78 -11.98 15.06
C ALA A 27 -0.36 -12.03 14.49
N GLY A 28 0.25 -13.21 14.43
CA GLY A 28 1.56 -13.42 13.82
C GLY A 28 1.56 -13.11 12.31
N LYS A 29 0.56 -13.57 11.60
CA LYS A 29 0.38 -13.25 10.16
C LYS A 29 0.23 -11.76 9.93
N GLU A 30 -0.55 -11.08 10.76
CA GLU A 30 -0.75 -9.62 10.67
C GLU A 30 0.57 -8.88 10.88
N ARG A 31 1.35 -9.23 11.91
CA ARG A 31 2.67 -8.63 12.16
C ARG A 31 3.61 -8.85 10.97
N ALA A 32 3.63 -10.05 10.40
CA ALA A 32 4.46 -10.36 9.24
C ALA A 32 4.04 -9.55 8.00
N TYR A 33 2.75 -9.42 7.76
CA TYR A 33 2.20 -8.60 6.68
C TYR A 33 2.61 -7.13 6.81
N LEU A 34 2.43 -6.54 7.99
CA LEU A 34 2.80 -5.15 8.25
C LEU A 34 4.29 -4.91 8.08
N ALA A 35 5.13 -5.83 8.57
CA ALA A 35 6.58 -5.74 8.39
C ALA A 35 6.98 -5.77 6.91
N MET A 36 6.37 -6.66 6.13
CA MET A 36 6.59 -6.73 4.68
C MET A 36 6.17 -5.43 3.97
N GLU A 37 5.02 -4.89 4.31
CA GLU A 37 4.52 -3.64 3.73
C GLU A 37 5.41 -2.44 4.08
N GLN A 38 5.95 -2.38 5.29
CA GLN A 38 6.94 -1.38 5.69
C GLN A 38 8.22 -1.46 4.86
N GLU A 39 8.76 -2.66 4.67
CA GLU A 39 9.94 -2.88 3.84
C GLU A 39 9.68 -2.46 2.38
N LYS A 40 8.55 -2.80 1.83
CA LYS A 40 8.15 -2.35 0.49
C LYS A 40 8.10 -0.83 0.40
N ARG A 41 7.51 -0.17 1.39
CA ARG A 41 7.39 1.29 1.43
C ARG A 41 8.77 1.95 1.39
N LEU A 42 9.70 1.51 2.23
CA LEU A 42 11.07 2.03 2.25
C LEU A 42 11.83 1.71 0.97
N THR A 43 11.69 0.50 0.46
CA THR A 43 12.35 0.06 -0.77
C THR A 43 11.93 0.92 -1.96
N TYR A 44 10.65 1.08 -2.19
CA TYR A 44 10.15 1.86 -3.33
C TYR A 44 10.38 3.35 -3.17
N TRP A 45 10.36 3.87 -1.95
CA TRP A 45 10.78 5.23 -1.69
C TRP A 45 12.26 5.45 -2.08
N ASN A 46 13.15 4.52 -1.71
CA ASN A 46 14.56 4.56 -2.09
C ASN A 46 14.75 4.41 -3.61
N VAL A 47 13.99 3.54 -4.24
CA VAL A 47 13.97 3.43 -5.72
C VAL A 47 13.62 4.77 -6.35
N GLY A 48 12.56 5.41 -5.88
CA GLY A 48 12.14 6.74 -6.34
C GLY A 48 13.23 7.80 -6.13
N LYS A 49 13.89 7.77 -4.98
CA LYS A 49 15.02 8.64 -4.66
C LYS A 49 16.15 8.50 -5.69
N HIS A 50 16.58 7.27 -5.94
CA HIS A 50 17.68 7.01 -6.89
C HIS A 50 17.33 7.47 -8.31
N ILE A 51 16.12 7.21 -8.77
CA ILE A 51 15.68 7.67 -10.10
C ILE A 51 15.65 9.20 -10.14
N LYS A 52 15.07 9.86 -9.16
CA LYS A 52 14.97 11.31 -9.11
C LYS A 52 16.33 11.98 -9.06
N GLU A 53 17.24 11.50 -8.25
CA GLU A 53 18.62 12.02 -8.17
C GLU A 53 19.36 11.87 -9.50
N HIS A 54 19.19 10.74 -10.17
CA HIS A 54 19.76 10.52 -11.51
C HIS A 54 19.21 11.52 -12.53
N LEU A 55 17.89 11.74 -12.54
CA LEU A 55 17.25 12.67 -13.46
C LEU A 55 17.68 14.12 -13.22
N LEU A 56 17.86 14.51 -11.95
CA LEU A 56 18.34 15.86 -11.60
C LEU A 56 19.78 16.11 -12.04
N LYS A 57 20.64 15.09 -11.97
CA LYS A 57 22.05 15.20 -12.41
C LYS A 57 22.20 15.33 -13.93
N ASN A 58 21.28 14.77 -14.69
CA ASN A 58 21.31 14.72 -16.14
C ASN A 58 20.34 15.73 -16.78
N GLU A 59 20.33 16.93 -16.25
CA GLU A 59 19.42 18.04 -16.56
C GLU A 59 18.63 17.95 -17.88
N GLY A 60 17.33 18.02 -17.74
CA GLY A 60 16.54 18.84 -18.59
C GLY A 60 15.64 18.07 -19.47
N ARG A 61 15.23 17.33 -20.07
CA ARG A 61 14.12 17.03 -20.99
C ARG A 61 13.09 16.11 -20.31
N GLU A 62 11.83 16.50 -20.37
CA GLU A 62 10.73 15.60 -20.01
C GLU A 62 10.85 14.24 -20.72
N ASP A 63 11.29 14.26 -21.98
CA ASP A 63 11.58 13.08 -22.79
C ASP A 63 12.64 12.16 -22.18
N TYR A 64 13.62 12.71 -21.48
CA TYR A 64 14.69 11.94 -20.85
C TYR A 64 14.18 11.09 -19.69
N ALA A 65 13.31 11.64 -18.84
CA ALA A 65 12.70 10.91 -17.74
C ALA A 65 11.90 9.69 -18.23
N SER A 66 11.09 9.89 -19.26
CA SER A 66 10.29 8.85 -19.91
C SER A 66 11.17 7.74 -20.51
N TYR A 67 12.25 8.13 -21.15
CA TYR A 67 13.23 7.23 -21.74
C TYR A 67 13.94 6.38 -20.67
N VAL A 68 14.44 7.02 -19.60
CA VAL A 68 15.11 6.34 -18.48
C VAL A 68 14.17 5.34 -17.81
N VAL A 69 12.93 5.74 -17.52
CA VAL A 69 11.95 4.84 -16.90
C VAL A 69 11.65 3.64 -17.80
N ALA A 70 11.52 3.84 -19.09
CA ALA A 70 11.30 2.75 -20.05
C ALA A 70 12.46 1.76 -20.08
N GLN A 71 13.71 2.25 -20.07
CA GLN A 71 14.90 1.40 -20.02
C GLN A 71 15.02 0.65 -18.71
N LEU A 72 14.81 1.32 -17.58
CA LEU A 72 14.83 0.69 -16.26
C LEU A 72 13.76 -0.40 -16.14
N ALA A 73 12.56 -0.16 -16.61
CA ALA A 73 11.47 -1.13 -16.61
C ALA A 73 11.88 -2.41 -17.35
N ASN A 74 12.53 -2.26 -18.49
CA ASN A 74 13.02 -3.36 -19.29
C ASN A 74 14.17 -4.12 -18.61
N GLU A 75 15.19 -3.40 -18.14
CA GLU A 75 16.37 -3.98 -17.50
C GLU A 75 16.03 -4.69 -16.19
N LEU A 76 15.12 -4.13 -15.41
CA LEU A 76 14.73 -4.66 -14.09
C LEU A 76 13.55 -5.63 -14.14
N ASN A 77 12.94 -5.79 -15.30
CA ASN A 77 11.70 -6.56 -15.48
C ASN A 77 10.58 -6.09 -14.51
N LEU A 78 10.43 -4.77 -14.41
CA LEU A 78 9.40 -4.12 -13.62
C LEU A 78 8.45 -3.33 -14.52
N SER A 79 7.23 -3.09 -14.04
CA SER A 79 6.31 -2.20 -14.76
C SER A 79 6.76 -0.74 -14.66
N ARG A 80 6.50 0.03 -15.71
CA ARG A 80 6.73 1.49 -15.68
C ARG A 80 5.96 2.16 -14.56
N ASN A 81 4.75 1.68 -14.28
CA ASN A 81 3.89 2.22 -13.22
C ASN A 81 4.55 2.18 -11.86
N ILE A 82 5.17 1.06 -11.47
CA ILE A 82 5.83 0.96 -10.16
C ILE A 82 7.00 1.95 -10.04
N LEU A 83 7.72 2.20 -11.13
CA LEU A 83 8.82 3.16 -11.16
C LEU A 83 8.31 4.60 -11.03
N TYR A 84 7.25 4.97 -11.76
CA TYR A 84 6.61 6.28 -11.62
C TYR A 84 5.99 6.49 -10.24
N GLU A 85 5.32 5.49 -9.70
CA GLU A 85 4.77 5.52 -8.34
C GLU A 85 5.88 5.70 -7.30
N SER A 86 7.02 5.05 -7.50
CA SER A 86 8.19 5.18 -6.62
C SER A 86 8.75 6.60 -6.61
N VAL A 87 8.92 7.22 -7.77
CA VAL A 87 9.36 8.62 -7.90
C VAL A 87 8.37 9.56 -7.22
N LYS A 88 7.09 9.37 -7.50
CA LYS A 88 6.03 10.18 -6.92
C LYS A 88 5.95 10.02 -5.40
N CYS A 89 6.14 8.80 -4.90
CA CYS A 89 6.23 8.52 -3.47
C CYS A 89 7.38 9.31 -2.82
N TYR A 90 8.56 9.30 -3.40
CA TYR A 90 9.70 10.07 -2.93
C TYR A 90 9.40 11.59 -2.89
N GLU A 91 8.76 12.11 -3.93
CA GLU A 91 8.43 13.53 -4.03
C GLU A 91 7.35 13.97 -3.01
N GLU A 92 6.31 13.16 -2.86
CA GLU A 92 5.14 13.50 -2.03
C GLU A 92 5.32 13.13 -0.55
N TYR A 93 6.20 12.19 -0.24
CA TYR A 93 6.45 11.70 1.11
C TYR A 93 7.91 11.82 1.53
N PRO A 94 8.44 13.05 1.68
CA PRO A 94 9.86 13.27 1.97
C PRO A 94 10.31 12.69 3.33
N ARG A 95 9.38 12.38 4.22
CA ARG A 95 9.63 11.82 5.56
C ARG A 95 9.02 10.44 5.75
N ILE A 96 9.11 9.60 4.74
CA ILE A 96 8.50 8.26 4.77
C ILE A 96 8.95 7.40 5.95
N VAL A 97 10.19 7.57 6.41
CA VAL A 97 10.78 6.81 7.53
C VAL A 97 10.03 7.02 8.84
N HIS A 98 9.37 8.17 8.99
CA HIS A 98 8.60 8.54 10.17
C HIS A 98 7.09 8.28 10.02
N SER A 99 6.69 7.66 8.94
CA SER A 99 5.27 7.34 8.70
C SER A 99 4.78 6.24 9.64
N ASN A 100 3.51 6.34 10.02
CA ASN A 100 2.86 5.33 10.85
C ASN A 100 2.83 3.98 10.13
N GLU A 101 3.02 2.89 10.88
CA GLU A 101 2.98 1.51 10.39
C GLU A 101 1.65 1.15 9.71
N GLN A 102 0.56 1.78 10.13
CA GLN A 102 -0.77 1.60 9.54
C GLN A 102 -0.85 2.12 8.10
N LEU A 103 0.04 3.04 7.71
CA LEU A 103 0.14 3.54 6.35
C LEU A 103 1.05 2.63 5.53
N THR A 104 0.49 1.59 4.95
CA THR A 104 1.21 0.57 4.18
C THR A 104 1.59 1.09 2.79
N TRP A 105 2.52 0.41 2.12
CA TRP A 105 2.83 0.69 0.72
C TRP A 105 1.59 0.60 -0.18
N SER A 106 0.74 -0.37 0.05
CA SER A 106 -0.52 -0.53 -0.70
C SER A 106 -1.48 0.65 -0.51
N HIS A 107 -1.57 1.22 0.69
CA HIS A 107 -2.31 2.46 0.94
C HIS A 107 -1.70 3.64 0.18
N ILE A 108 -0.40 3.81 0.24
CA ILE A 108 0.32 4.90 -0.44
C ILE A 108 0.06 4.87 -1.94
N ARG A 109 0.10 3.70 -2.57
CA ARG A 109 -0.21 3.57 -4.00
C ARG A 109 -1.59 4.11 -4.37
N VAL A 110 -2.58 3.87 -3.54
CA VAL A 110 -3.93 4.44 -3.73
C VAL A 110 -3.91 5.96 -3.53
N LEU A 111 -3.26 6.43 -2.49
CA LEU A 111 -3.16 7.86 -2.18
C LEU A 111 -2.43 8.66 -3.26
N LEU A 112 -1.43 8.07 -3.92
CA LEU A 112 -0.70 8.73 -5.02
C LEU A 112 -1.60 9.05 -6.23
N ASN A 113 -2.75 8.40 -6.36
CA ASN A 113 -3.75 8.71 -7.38
C ASN A 113 -4.71 9.84 -6.98
N VAL A 114 -4.59 10.36 -5.76
CA VAL A 114 -5.34 11.52 -5.28
C VAL A 114 -4.48 12.77 -5.51
N PRO A 115 -4.83 13.64 -6.47
CA PRO A 115 -3.96 14.74 -6.87
C PRO A 115 -3.86 15.85 -5.83
N GLU A 116 -4.90 16.06 -5.04
CA GLU A 116 -4.94 17.12 -4.05
C GLU A 116 -4.28 16.70 -2.74
N SER A 117 -3.20 17.39 -2.36
CA SER A 117 -2.43 17.12 -1.14
C SER A 117 -3.27 17.19 0.14
N ARG A 118 -4.20 18.13 0.20
CA ARG A 118 -5.09 18.32 1.37
C ARG A 118 -6.02 17.13 1.56
N THR A 119 -6.65 16.67 0.50
CA THR A 119 -7.50 15.47 0.49
C THR A 119 -6.70 14.23 0.88
N ARG A 120 -5.50 14.10 0.32
CA ARG A 120 -4.58 13.01 0.61
C ARG A 120 -4.22 12.94 2.10
N LYS A 121 -3.86 14.06 2.72
CA LYS A 121 -3.57 14.15 4.16
C LYS A 121 -4.77 13.80 5.04
N ALA A 122 -5.96 14.22 4.65
CA ALA A 122 -7.19 13.87 5.36
C ALA A 122 -7.45 12.35 5.31
N LEU A 123 -7.24 11.72 4.16
CA LEU A 123 -7.35 10.28 3.99
C LEU A 123 -6.29 9.51 4.80
N GLU A 124 -5.05 9.99 4.86
CA GLU A 124 -4.00 9.42 5.70
C GLU A 124 -4.40 9.38 7.17
N LYS A 125 -4.91 10.48 7.70
CA LYS A 125 -5.41 10.54 9.08
C LYS A 125 -6.54 9.54 9.31
N LYS A 126 -7.44 9.40 8.37
CA LYS A 126 -8.56 8.47 8.43
C LYS A 126 -8.10 7.01 8.41
N ILE A 127 -7.12 6.67 7.58
CA ILE A 127 -6.50 5.34 7.54
C ILE A 127 -5.95 4.98 8.92
N ILE A 128 -5.22 5.89 9.55
CA ILE A 128 -4.57 5.68 10.84
C ILE A 128 -5.59 5.57 11.97
N SER A 129 -6.57 6.47 12.03
CA SER A 129 -7.55 6.53 13.11
C SER A 129 -8.59 5.42 13.05
N GLU A 130 -9.04 5.06 11.86
CA GLU A 130 -10.09 4.05 11.63
C GLU A 130 -9.55 2.69 11.18
N LYS A 131 -8.23 2.55 11.03
CA LYS A 131 -7.56 1.33 10.53
C LYS A 131 -8.18 0.83 9.22
N LEU A 132 -8.34 1.73 8.27
CA LEU A 132 -8.93 1.40 6.97
C LEU A 132 -8.09 0.39 6.20
N THR A 133 -8.76 -0.61 5.64
CA THR A 133 -8.15 -1.52 4.67
C THR A 133 -7.94 -0.79 3.33
N VAL A 134 -7.06 -1.35 2.50
CA VAL A 134 -6.83 -0.83 1.14
C VAL A 134 -8.13 -0.81 0.32
N LEU A 135 -8.96 -1.84 0.46
CA LEU A 135 -10.26 -1.93 -0.23
C LEU A 135 -11.22 -0.81 0.21
N GLU A 136 -11.32 -0.56 1.50
CA GLU A 136 -12.13 0.55 2.06
C GLU A 136 -11.63 1.90 1.57
N LEU A 137 -10.32 2.10 1.55
CA LEU A 137 -9.70 3.31 1.01
C LEU A 137 -10.03 3.51 -0.48
N LYS A 138 -9.92 2.47 -1.29
CA LYS A 138 -10.29 2.52 -2.72
C LYS A 138 -11.73 2.93 -2.93
N LYS A 139 -12.65 2.45 -2.10
CA LYS A 139 -14.07 2.83 -2.14
C LYS A 139 -14.26 4.31 -1.84
N LEU A 140 -13.59 4.84 -0.82
CA LEU A 140 -13.64 6.26 -0.47
C LEU A 140 -13.12 7.15 -1.60
N VAL A 141 -11.98 6.81 -2.18
CA VAL A 141 -11.38 7.56 -3.29
C VAL A 141 -12.30 7.56 -4.52
N LYS A 142 -12.94 6.42 -4.81
CA LYS A 142 -13.89 6.31 -5.92
C LYS A 142 -15.14 7.17 -5.69
N ASN A 143 -15.67 7.19 -4.46
CA ASN A 143 -16.84 7.98 -4.11
C ASN A 143 -16.55 9.48 -4.22
N ASP A 144 -15.40 9.94 -3.77
CA ASP A 144 -14.97 11.35 -3.89
C ASP A 144 -14.84 11.77 -5.36
N LYS A 145 -14.27 10.92 -6.22
CA LYS A 145 -14.19 11.18 -7.66
C LYS A 145 -15.58 11.29 -8.31
N ASN A 146 -16.51 10.44 -7.91
CA ASN A 146 -17.88 10.48 -8.43
C ASN A 146 -18.63 11.73 -7.96
N ALA A 147 -18.46 12.13 -6.70
CA ALA A 147 -19.05 13.37 -6.15
C ALA A 147 -18.50 14.61 -6.89
N ALA A 148 -17.19 14.66 -7.16
CA ALA A 148 -16.58 15.75 -7.92
C ALA A 148 -17.08 15.82 -9.36
N LYS A 149 -17.29 14.70 -10.03
CA LYS A 149 -17.87 14.64 -11.39
C LYS A 149 -19.32 15.12 -11.41
N ASN A 150 -20.12 14.75 -10.42
CA ASN A 150 -21.53 15.15 -10.33
C ASN A 150 -21.68 16.65 -10.03
N SER A 151 -20.76 17.27 -9.31
CA SER A 151 -20.77 18.70 -9.04
C SER A 151 -20.34 19.56 -10.23
N GLN A 152 -19.65 18.99 -11.21
CA GLN A 152 -19.22 19.66 -12.44
C GLN A 152 -20.26 19.61 -13.57
N ASN A 153 -21.38 18.94 -13.37
CA ASN A 153 -22.46 18.85 -14.32
C ASN A 153 -23.72 19.54 -13.75
N PRO A 154 -23.79 20.89 -13.78
CA PRO A 154 -25.05 21.55 -13.45
C PRO A 154 -26.04 21.30 -14.59
N ILE A 155 -27.12 20.64 -14.28
CA ILE A 155 -28.29 20.63 -15.15
C ILE A 155 -28.90 22.01 -15.15
#